data_c24ab737f6ae3987ca7f35188758cc4e
#
_entry.id   c24ab737f6ae3987ca7f35188758cc4e
#
_cell.length_a   1.000
_cell.length_b   1.000
_cell.length_c   1.000
_cell.angle_alpha   90.00
_cell.angle_beta   90.00
_cell.angle_gamma   90.00
#
_symmetry.space_group_name_H-M   'P 1'
#
loop_
_entity.id
_entity.type
_entity.pdbx_description
1 polymer ?
#
loop_
_entity_poly.entity_id
_entity_poly.type
_entity_poly.pdbx_seq_one_letter_code
_entity_poly.pdbx_strand_id
1 'polypeptide(L)'
;STFKTRIHGSLVLACVALAAAPALAAHISAEVDGVEGTLKDAVIAGLEVAQYGQREVTAAQARRLYEHAEAQTRSALEPYGYYSVQVQGELKEVADNYVATLHVDAGDAVKISTLDIKLDGDADGQFAVQKAVSAFVPAKGQPLDHAAYERSKATIQAALFGSGYLDAELVTHQIEVTRSANVADVHLAWKVGPRYRLGATTFEGGQFPDEFMQRYVPWHVGDFYTQEQLLSFQQRLIDADYFSIAQVQPDTENAHDGIVPIKVVLAPAKRTIYTAGVFIGTDTGPGVRGGIERRWINLRGHKLKLEAIVAARLKTAAALYQIPLPGPNNHSLNFGANFRDENTDTSTSKTLGLAATDSSLWRGWTRTLGLKFLTGDFEVANIEGSTTMLYPEISLSRKRADDPIFVRRGWSLTLAARSGLEGALSDTTFAQISADAKWIRGLGDHARFIARGSFGATKVDDFDKLPPELRFFAGGDRSIRGYSFQTIGAPLPDDQIAQAQARCAAFPKRTCQTFVIGGKNLAVASAEYEYYFKPNWGIATFIDTGDAFSSFGSYRQKVGTGFGVRWRSPVGMVRADLGFPVHDKNESGVELHIVIGPDL
;
A
#
# COMPACT_ATOMS: atom_id res chain seq x y z
N SER A 1 -60.40 -34.10 52.93
CA SER A 1 -61.47 -33.65 53.88
C SER A 1 -61.64 -32.15 53.77
N THR A 2 -62.64 -31.80 53.10
CA THR A 2 -63.95 -31.26 53.67
C THR A 2 -63.87 -29.79 54.03
N PHE A 3 -64.64 -29.07 53.40
CA PHE A 3 -65.94 -28.46 53.54
C PHE A 3 -65.97 -26.93 53.67
N LYS A 4 -66.66 -26.34 52.71
CA LYS A 4 -67.90 -25.52 52.79
C LYS A 4 -67.75 -24.09 53.35
N THR A 5 -68.38 -23.09 52.93
CA THR A 5 -69.56 -22.70 52.14
C THR A 5 -69.91 -21.26 52.44
N ARG A 6 -70.37 -20.47 51.44
CA ARG A 6 -71.36 -19.39 51.46
C ARG A 6 -71.03 -18.03 52.14
N ILE A 7 -71.48 -16.86 51.72
CA ILE A 7 -72.66 -16.35 50.98
C ILE A 7 -72.48 -14.85 50.72
N HIS A 8 -72.91 -14.40 49.55
CA HIS A 8 -73.56 -13.14 49.17
C HIS A 8 -73.11 -11.75 49.66
N GLY A 9 -72.94 -10.88 48.69
CA GLY A 9 -73.04 -9.42 48.87
C GLY A 9 -72.78 -8.73 47.51
N SER A 10 -73.83 -8.60 46.70
CA SER A 10 -73.82 -7.77 45.49
C SER A 10 -73.69 -6.32 45.82
N LEU A 11 -72.64 -5.63 45.40
CA LEU A 11 -72.56 -4.20 45.30
C LEU A 11 -72.24 -3.82 43.89
N VAL A 12 -73.21 -3.30 43.15
CA VAL A 12 -73.02 -2.75 41.80
C VAL A 12 -72.29 -1.44 41.96
N LEU A 13 -71.05 -1.38 41.59
CA LEU A 13 -70.27 -0.12 41.43
C LEU A 13 -70.16 0.16 39.95
N ALA A 14 -70.86 1.14 39.46
CA ALA A 14 -70.77 1.68 38.10
C ALA A 14 -69.40 2.35 37.93
N CYS A 15 -68.42 1.66 37.30
CA CYS A 15 -67.21 2.28 36.78
C CYS A 15 -67.56 3.05 35.52
N VAL A 16 -67.62 4.36 35.62
CA VAL A 16 -67.53 5.24 34.46
C VAL A 16 -66.13 5.08 33.90
N ALA A 17 -65.99 4.26 32.83
CA ALA A 17 -64.76 4.21 32.03
C ALA A 17 -64.64 5.53 31.24
N LEU A 18 -63.86 6.48 31.76
CA LEU A 18 -63.31 7.52 30.91
C LEU A 18 -62.46 6.81 29.85
N ALA A 19 -62.98 6.70 28.64
CA ALA A 19 -62.18 6.36 27.48
C ALA A 19 -61.16 7.49 27.27
N ALA A 20 -59.92 7.27 27.73
CA ALA A 20 -58.81 8.05 27.28
C ALA A 20 -58.68 7.75 25.77
N ALA A 21 -59.03 8.71 24.93
CA ALA A 21 -58.72 8.64 23.51
C ALA A 21 -57.21 8.36 23.37
N PRO A 22 -56.79 7.45 22.51
CA PRO A 22 -55.37 7.27 22.25
C PRO A 22 -54.81 8.60 21.78
N ALA A 23 -53.89 9.19 22.55
CA ALA A 23 -53.14 10.34 22.08
C ALA A 23 -52.45 9.88 20.78
N LEU A 24 -52.86 10.44 19.66
CA LEU A 24 -52.19 10.23 18.40
C LEU A 24 -50.72 10.59 18.60
N ALA A 25 -49.85 9.66 18.27
CA ALA A 25 -48.40 9.81 18.37
C ALA A 25 -47.95 10.91 17.37
N ALA A 26 -47.71 12.11 17.89
CA ALA A 26 -47.28 13.24 17.10
C ALA A 26 -45.74 13.25 16.99
N HIS A 27 -45.22 13.56 15.82
CA HIS A 27 -43.81 13.78 15.59
C HIS A 27 -43.52 15.26 15.38
N ILE A 28 -42.24 15.66 15.60
CA ILE A 28 -41.81 17.02 15.31
C ILE A 28 -40.68 16.98 14.25
N SER A 29 -40.75 17.86 13.27
CA SER A 29 -39.72 18.06 12.26
C SER A 29 -39.26 19.50 12.20
N ALA A 30 -38.04 19.73 11.73
CA ALA A 30 -37.49 21.04 11.46
C ALA A 30 -37.33 21.27 9.96
N GLU A 31 -37.82 22.41 9.50
CA GLU A 31 -37.56 22.94 8.17
C GLU A 31 -36.75 24.21 8.30
N VAL A 32 -35.62 24.29 7.60
CA VAL A 32 -34.68 25.42 7.65
C VAL A 32 -34.54 25.97 6.24
N ASP A 33 -34.78 27.26 6.06
CA ASP A 33 -34.58 28.02 4.85
C ASP A 33 -33.75 29.29 5.09
N GLY A 34 -33.35 30.00 4.02
CA GLY A 34 -32.51 31.18 4.06
C GLY A 34 -31.02 30.90 4.15
N VAL A 35 -30.61 29.65 4.43
CA VAL A 35 -29.22 29.17 4.40
C VAL A 35 -29.13 27.86 3.64
N GLU A 36 -27.98 27.61 2.97
CA GLU A 36 -27.76 26.42 2.15
C GLU A 36 -26.45 25.71 2.51
N GLY A 37 -26.27 24.48 1.98
CA GLY A 37 -25.05 23.69 2.13
C GLY A 37 -24.63 23.48 3.58
N THR A 38 -23.35 23.67 3.89
CA THR A 38 -22.74 23.42 5.20
C THR A 38 -23.42 24.21 6.34
N LEU A 39 -23.90 25.43 6.08
CA LEU A 39 -24.59 26.24 7.10
C LEU A 39 -25.94 25.65 7.44
N LYS A 40 -26.69 25.20 6.45
CA LYS A 40 -27.98 24.51 6.68
C LYS A 40 -27.79 23.22 7.46
N ASP A 41 -26.79 22.43 7.07
CA ASP A 41 -26.45 21.18 7.76
C ASP A 41 -26.06 21.42 9.22
N ALA A 42 -25.28 22.47 9.47
CA ALA A 42 -24.87 22.87 10.82
C ALA A 42 -26.07 23.29 11.68
N VAL A 43 -27.01 24.07 11.15
CA VAL A 43 -28.23 24.45 11.82
C VAL A 43 -29.06 23.21 12.16
N ILE A 44 -29.32 22.34 11.19
CA ILE A 44 -30.11 21.11 11.40
C ILE A 44 -29.47 20.22 12.47
N ALA A 45 -28.13 20.05 12.42
CA ALA A 45 -27.38 19.26 13.39
C ALA A 45 -27.43 19.85 14.82
N GLY A 46 -27.50 21.20 14.94
CA GLY A 46 -27.58 21.91 16.20
C GLY A 46 -28.98 21.98 16.83
N LEU A 47 -30.03 21.66 16.04
CA LEU A 47 -31.42 21.75 16.50
C LEU A 47 -31.85 20.50 17.26
N GLU A 48 -32.27 20.65 18.53
CA GLU A 48 -32.91 19.57 19.27
C GLU A 48 -34.15 19.05 18.56
N VAL A 49 -34.94 19.94 17.94
CA VAL A 49 -36.12 19.58 17.14
C VAL A 49 -35.79 18.52 16.11
N ALA A 50 -34.70 18.66 15.40
CA ALA A 50 -34.27 17.70 14.37
C ALA A 50 -33.85 16.34 14.96
N GLN A 51 -33.27 16.34 16.17
CA GLN A 51 -32.88 15.13 16.89
C GLN A 51 -34.08 14.34 17.42
N TYR A 52 -35.24 15.01 17.62
CA TYR A 52 -36.49 14.40 18.07
C TYR A 52 -37.38 13.90 16.93
N GLY A 53 -37.01 14.07 15.67
CA GLY A 53 -37.86 13.77 14.51
C GLY A 53 -38.39 12.34 14.42
N GLN A 54 -37.77 11.40 15.11
CA GLN A 54 -38.19 9.99 15.17
C GLN A 54 -38.88 9.61 16.49
N ARG A 55 -39.10 10.56 17.39
CA ARG A 55 -39.71 10.34 18.72
C ARG A 55 -41.09 10.95 18.76
N GLU A 56 -41.98 10.30 19.49
CA GLU A 56 -43.29 10.84 19.80
C GLU A 56 -43.16 12.02 20.76
N VAL A 57 -43.86 13.13 20.50
CA VAL A 57 -43.84 14.33 21.31
C VAL A 57 -45.25 14.79 21.67
N THR A 58 -45.41 15.33 22.86
CA THR A 58 -46.62 16.03 23.23
C THR A 58 -46.58 17.50 22.78
N ALA A 59 -47.71 18.17 22.67
CA ALA A 59 -47.80 19.60 22.33
C ALA A 59 -46.91 20.49 23.23
N ALA A 60 -46.83 20.17 24.51
CA ALA A 60 -45.97 20.90 25.45
C ALA A 60 -44.50 20.67 25.20
N GLN A 61 -44.11 19.43 24.81
CA GLN A 61 -42.73 19.11 24.41
C GLN A 61 -42.35 19.79 23.09
N ALA A 62 -43.23 19.76 22.08
CA ALA A 62 -43.00 20.41 20.80
C ALA A 62 -42.78 21.93 20.99
N ARG A 63 -43.60 22.61 21.80
CA ARG A 63 -43.41 24.03 22.11
C ARG A 63 -42.09 24.30 22.82
N ARG A 64 -41.72 23.52 23.83
CA ARG A 64 -40.45 23.66 24.55
C ARG A 64 -39.22 23.46 23.63
N LEU A 65 -39.24 22.45 22.76
CA LEU A 65 -38.17 22.23 21.78
C LEU A 65 -38.06 23.42 20.82
N TYR A 66 -39.18 23.95 20.37
CA TYR A 66 -39.21 25.10 19.47
C TYR A 66 -38.72 26.40 20.15
N GLU A 67 -39.04 26.64 21.44
CA GLU A 67 -38.58 27.82 22.20
C GLU A 67 -37.06 27.97 22.23
N HIS A 68 -36.33 26.85 22.14
CA HIS A 68 -34.87 26.87 22.08
C HIS A 68 -34.28 26.95 20.66
N ALA A 69 -35.11 26.71 19.63
CA ALA A 69 -34.64 26.53 18.23
C ALA A 69 -33.94 27.78 17.68
N GLU A 70 -34.44 29.00 18.00
CA GLU A 70 -33.77 30.22 17.55
C GLU A 70 -32.36 30.40 18.17
N ALA A 71 -32.22 30.15 19.47
CA ALA A 71 -30.95 30.26 20.16
C ALA A 71 -29.96 29.19 19.66
N GLN A 72 -30.45 27.97 19.46
CA GLN A 72 -29.65 26.88 18.91
C GLN A 72 -29.19 27.18 17.48
N THR A 73 -30.06 27.77 16.63
CA THR A 73 -29.70 28.20 15.27
C THR A 73 -28.58 29.24 15.28
N ARG A 74 -28.68 30.28 16.16
CA ARG A 74 -27.62 31.28 16.31
C ARG A 74 -26.29 30.62 16.74
N SER A 75 -26.35 29.78 17.77
CA SER A 75 -25.17 29.07 18.28
C SER A 75 -24.55 28.14 17.27
N ALA A 76 -25.36 27.51 16.41
CA ALA A 76 -24.84 26.61 15.35
C ALA A 76 -24.07 27.36 14.26
N LEU A 77 -24.34 28.65 14.06
CA LEU A 77 -23.69 29.47 13.03
C LEU A 77 -22.48 30.28 13.54
N GLU A 78 -22.36 30.48 14.87
CA GLU A 78 -21.20 31.17 15.47
C GLU A 78 -19.86 30.56 15.08
N PRO A 79 -19.67 29.21 15.04
CA PRO A 79 -18.40 28.61 14.63
C PRO A 79 -18.00 28.91 13.19
N TYR A 80 -18.92 29.34 12.35
CA TYR A 80 -18.70 29.72 10.95
C TYR A 80 -18.51 31.24 10.78
N GLY A 81 -18.46 31.99 11.91
CA GLY A 81 -18.25 33.45 11.90
C GLY A 81 -19.53 34.29 11.82
N TYR A 82 -20.70 33.72 11.92
CA TYR A 82 -21.97 34.43 11.84
C TYR A 82 -22.50 34.75 13.25
N TYR A 83 -22.28 36.00 13.72
CA TYR A 83 -22.65 36.45 15.07
C TYR A 83 -23.86 37.37 15.10
N SER A 84 -24.36 37.81 13.95
CA SER A 84 -25.50 38.75 13.83
C SER A 84 -26.70 38.10 13.16
N VAL A 85 -26.83 36.79 13.34
CA VAL A 85 -27.88 35.95 12.73
C VAL A 85 -29.26 36.38 13.21
N GLN A 86 -30.16 36.66 12.27
CA GLN A 86 -31.58 36.84 12.51
C GLN A 86 -32.34 35.57 12.20
N VAL A 87 -33.18 35.13 13.15
CA VAL A 87 -33.97 33.92 12.96
C VAL A 87 -35.43 34.29 13.22
N GLN A 88 -36.28 33.94 12.28
CA GLN A 88 -37.75 34.05 12.40
C GLN A 88 -38.29 32.62 12.30
N GLY A 89 -39.02 32.21 13.31
CA GLY A 89 -39.55 30.86 13.38
C GLY A 89 -41.06 30.82 13.50
N GLU A 90 -41.66 29.72 13.09
CA GLU A 90 -43.05 29.39 13.25
C GLU A 90 -43.19 27.90 13.55
N LEU A 91 -44.04 27.57 14.55
CA LEU A 91 -44.42 26.21 14.88
C LEU A 91 -45.84 25.94 14.39
N LYS A 92 -46.01 25.08 13.42
CA LYS A 92 -47.33 24.68 12.86
C LYS A 92 -47.67 23.25 13.23
N GLU A 93 -48.95 23.01 13.47
CA GLU A 93 -49.50 21.65 13.53
C GLU A 93 -50.06 21.28 12.16
N VAL A 94 -49.53 20.20 11.57
CA VAL A 94 -49.88 19.74 10.23
C VAL A 94 -50.20 18.26 10.31
N ALA A 95 -51.44 17.86 10.08
CA ALA A 95 -51.88 16.45 10.08
C ALA A 95 -51.41 15.69 11.34
N ASP A 96 -51.70 16.26 12.52
CA ASP A 96 -51.35 15.73 13.84
C ASP A 96 -49.84 15.67 14.17
N ASN A 97 -48.96 16.26 13.32
CA ASN A 97 -47.53 16.44 13.57
C ASN A 97 -47.18 17.91 13.72
N TYR A 98 -46.01 18.18 14.32
CA TYR A 98 -45.49 19.53 14.48
C TYR A 98 -44.37 19.80 13.50
N VAL A 99 -44.41 20.93 12.79
CA VAL A 99 -43.36 21.41 11.90
C VAL A 99 -42.83 22.74 12.41
N ALA A 100 -41.58 22.77 12.80
CA ALA A 100 -40.88 24.00 13.17
C ALA A 100 -40.17 24.54 11.92
N THR A 101 -40.71 25.59 11.33
CA THR A 101 -40.09 26.28 10.20
C THR A 101 -39.25 27.44 10.70
N LEU A 102 -37.97 27.47 10.34
CA LEU A 102 -37.00 28.49 10.72
C LEU A 102 -36.46 29.18 9.46
N HIS A 103 -36.76 30.47 9.33
CA HIS A 103 -36.17 31.32 8.32
C HIS A 103 -34.93 32.00 8.88
N VAL A 104 -33.76 31.73 8.31
CA VAL A 104 -32.46 32.15 8.84
C VAL A 104 -31.82 33.16 7.89
N ASP A 105 -31.65 34.38 8.33
CA ASP A 105 -30.81 35.37 7.72
C ASP A 105 -29.46 35.38 8.46
N ALA A 106 -28.46 34.74 7.88
CA ALA A 106 -27.13 34.65 8.50
C ALA A 106 -26.37 35.99 8.54
N GLY A 107 -26.76 36.94 7.66
CA GLY A 107 -26.01 38.18 7.49
C GLY A 107 -24.61 37.97 6.95
N ASP A 108 -23.73 38.94 7.16
CA ASP A 108 -22.31 38.86 6.76
C ASP A 108 -21.49 38.15 7.83
N ALA A 109 -20.59 37.25 7.38
CA ALA A 109 -19.63 36.61 8.26
C ALA A 109 -18.58 37.62 8.77
N VAL A 110 -18.25 37.52 10.04
CA VAL A 110 -17.15 38.30 10.66
C VAL A 110 -15.83 37.94 10.00
N LYS A 111 -15.05 38.96 9.59
CA LYS A 111 -13.76 38.79 8.92
C LYS A 111 -12.60 39.08 9.87
N ILE A 112 -11.49 38.37 9.68
CA ILE A 112 -10.27 38.61 10.42
C ILE A 112 -9.69 40.00 10.02
N SER A 113 -9.62 40.90 10.96
CA SER A 113 -8.99 42.23 10.82
C SER A 113 -7.49 42.19 11.16
N THR A 114 -7.18 41.58 12.29
CA THR A 114 -5.81 41.39 12.77
C THR A 114 -5.55 39.94 13.06
N LEU A 115 -4.39 39.45 12.59
CA LEU A 115 -3.85 38.14 12.94
C LEU A 115 -2.44 38.35 13.48
N ASP A 116 -2.28 38.25 14.78
CA ASP A 116 -1.02 38.40 15.51
C ASP A 116 -0.59 37.08 16.11
N ILE A 117 0.49 36.48 15.56
CA ILE A 117 1.03 35.18 16.01
C ILE A 117 2.45 35.45 16.50
N LYS A 118 2.71 35.22 17.77
CA LYS A 118 4.00 35.42 18.42
C LYS A 118 4.58 34.12 18.94
N LEU A 119 5.85 33.91 18.67
CA LEU A 119 6.65 32.82 19.21
C LEU A 119 7.73 33.44 20.11
N ASP A 120 7.61 33.21 21.42
CA ASP A 120 8.61 33.70 22.38
C ASP A 120 9.72 32.65 22.53
N GLY A 121 10.83 32.83 21.75
CA GLY A 121 11.96 31.92 21.68
C GLY A 121 12.63 31.91 20.30
N ASP A 122 13.43 30.89 20.03
CA ASP A 122 14.26 30.75 18.82
C ASP A 122 13.66 29.88 17.71
N ALA A 123 12.36 29.61 17.76
CA ALA A 123 11.68 28.71 16.80
C ALA A 123 11.51 29.30 15.40
N ASP A 124 11.67 30.60 15.24
CA ASP A 124 11.53 31.33 13.96
C ASP A 124 12.50 30.83 12.87
N GLY A 125 13.64 30.24 13.24
CA GLY A 125 14.57 29.61 12.32
C GLY A 125 14.16 28.26 11.78
N GLN A 126 13.07 27.64 12.28
CA GLN A 126 12.64 26.30 11.90
C GLN A 126 11.67 26.35 10.72
N PHE A 127 12.06 25.78 9.60
CA PHE A 127 11.26 25.77 8.37
C PHE A 127 9.84 25.20 8.57
N ALA A 128 9.69 24.11 9.33
CA ALA A 128 8.38 23.51 9.59
C ALA A 128 7.46 24.45 10.37
N VAL A 129 8.01 25.18 11.35
CA VAL A 129 7.27 26.15 12.17
C VAL A 129 6.88 27.37 11.33
N GLN A 130 7.82 27.95 10.59
CA GLN A 130 7.52 29.06 9.67
C GLN A 130 6.44 28.70 8.65
N LYS A 131 6.53 27.50 8.09
CA LYS A 131 5.52 27.00 7.14
C LYS A 131 4.15 26.90 7.81
N ALA A 132 4.07 26.39 9.04
CA ALA A 132 2.80 26.27 9.77
C ALA A 132 2.20 27.64 10.10
N VAL A 133 3.02 28.61 10.54
CA VAL A 133 2.60 29.99 10.82
C VAL A 133 2.13 30.69 9.54
N SER A 134 2.88 30.59 8.45
CA SER A 134 2.51 31.24 7.17
C SER A 134 1.27 30.62 6.50
N ALA A 135 0.96 29.36 6.81
CA ALA A 135 -0.21 28.65 6.31
C ALA A 135 -1.44 28.77 7.23
N PHE A 136 -1.37 29.64 8.24
CA PHE A 136 -2.48 29.80 9.19
C PHE A 136 -3.76 30.25 8.49
N VAL A 137 -4.84 29.56 8.77
CA VAL A 137 -6.19 29.91 8.30
C VAL A 137 -7.18 29.89 9.49
N PRO A 138 -8.12 30.84 9.52
CA PRO A 138 -8.40 31.89 8.53
C PRO A 138 -7.39 33.02 8.58
N ALA A 139 -6.94 33.46 7.41
CA ALA A 139 -6.00 34.57 7.27
C ALA A 139 -6.72 35.94 7.33
N LYS A 140 -5.94 37.01 7.45
CA LYS A 140 -6.49 38.37 7.42
C LYS A 140 -7.40 38.60 6.19
N GLY A 141 -8.60 39.13 6.43
CA GLY A 141 -9.63 39.37 5.43
C GLY A 141 -10.53 38.18 5.12
N GLN A 142 -10.21 37.00 5.61
CA GLN A 142 -11.07 35.80 5.47
C GLN A 142 -12.16 35.76 6.56
N PRO A 143 -13.28 35.08 6.30
CA PRO A 143 -14.29 34.82 7.32
C PRO A 143 -13.70 34.02 8.50
N LEU A 144 -14.14 34.32 9.72
CA LEU A 144 -13.75 33.59 10.92
C LEU A 144 -14.40 32.18 10.90
N ASP A 145 -13.57 31.17 10.69
CA ASP A 145 -13.93 29.74 10.79
C ASP A 145 -13.21 29.13 11.99
N HIS A 146 -13.97 28.81 13.04
CA HIS A 146 -13.41 28.26 14.29
C HIS A 146 -12.72 26.92 14.06
N ALA A 147 -13.26 26.06 13.18
CA ALA A 147 -12.66 24.78 12.90
C ALA A 147 -11.32 24.91 12.18
N ALA A 148 -11.20 25.86 11.23
CA ALA A 148 -9.94 26.17 10.55
C ALA A 148 -8.92 26.79 11.53
N TYR A 149 -9.37 27.68 12.39
CA TYR A 149 -8.55 28.29 13.45
C TYR A 149 -7.97 27.23 14.41
N GLU A 150 -8.81 26.32 14.91
CA GLU A 150 -8.35 25.24 15.81
C GLU A 150 -7.36 24.30 15.13
N ARG A 151 -7.62 23.92 13.87
CA ARG A 151 -6.68 23.10 13.09
C ARG A 151 -5.34 23.81 12.88
N SER A 152 -5.35 25.10 12.61
CA SER A 152 -4.12 25.90 12.41
C SER A 152 -3.30 26.02 13.70
N LYS A 153 -3.96 26.23 14.84
CA LYS A 153 -3.30 26.20 16.16
C LYS A 153 -2.63 24.85 16.42
N ALA A 154 -3.38 23.77 16.20
CA ALA A 154 -2.87 22.41 16.39
C ALA A 154 -1.69 22.12 15.44
N THR A 155 -1.72 22.66 14.21
CA THR A 155 -0.64 22.51 13.24
C THR A 155 0.65 23.23 13.70
N ILE A 156 0.54 24.44 14.23
CA ILE A 156 1.69 25.18 14.82
C ILE A 156 2.24 24.41 16.02
N GLN A 157 1.38 23.97 16.92
CA GLN A 157 1.78 23.19 18.10
C GLN A 157 2.53 21.90 17.70
N ALA A 158 1.98 21.17 16.72
CA ALA A 158 2.62 19.96 16.19
C ALA A 158 3.97 20.25 15.50
N ALA A 159 4.08 21.39 14.79
CA ALA A 159 5.33 21.79 14.17
C ALA A 159 6.41 22.17 15.21
N LEU A 160 6.03 22.81 16.30
CA LEU A 160 6.92 23.11 17.43
C LEU A 160 7.42 21.81 18.08
N PHE A 161 6.52 20.93 18.46
CA PHE A 161 6.89 19.62 19.04
C PHE A 161 7.73 18.79 18.09
N GLY A 162 7.33 18.74 16.81
CA GLY A 162 8.05 18.03 15.77
C GLY A 162 9.46 18.54 15.52
N SER A 163 9.72 19.82 15.82
CA SER A 163 11.02 20.48 15.67
C SER A 163 11.89 20.45 16.95
N GLY A 164 11.36 19.87 18.05
CA GLY A 164 12.10 19.68 19.28
C GLY A 164 11.78 20.66 20.41
N TYR A 165 10.75 21.47 20.29
CA TYR A 165 10.28 22.37 21.35
C TYR A 165 9.20 21.67 22.18
N LEU A 166 9.61 20.73 23.03
CA LEU A 166 8.70 19.85 23.75
C LEU A 166 7.92 20.55 24.88
N ASP A 167 8.44 21.69 25.37
CA ASP A 167 7.80 22.53 26.40
C ASP A 167 6.96 23.65 25.80
N ALA A 168 6.77 23.67 24.47
CA ALA A 168 6.02 24.73 23.83
C ALA A 168 4.55 24.77 24.30
N GLU A 169 4.17 25.89 24.91
CA GLU A 169 2.86 26.13 25.49
C GLU A 169 2.18 27.32 24.83
N LEU A 170 0.91 27.17 24.47
CA LEU A 170 0.08 28.27 23.96
C LEU A 170 -0.46 29.07 25.14
N VAL A 171 0.20 30.22 25.43
CA VAL A 171 -0.11 31.06 26.60
C VAL A 171 -1.18 32.10 26.31
N THR A 172 -1.35 32.52 25.06
CA THR A 172 -2.42 33.43 24.63
C THR A 172 -3.13 32.83 23.43
N HIS A 173 -4.46 32.75 23.49
CA HIS A 173 -5.33 32.24 22.42
C HIS A 173 -6.66 32.99 22.42
N GLN A 174 -6.63 34.28 22.08
CA GLN A 174 -7.75 35.18 22.20
C GLN A 174 -8.30 35.54 20.83
N ILE A 175 -9.63 35.51 20.69
CA ILE A 175 -10.38 36.04 19.57
C ILE A 175 -11.31 37.12 20.08
N GLU A 176 -11.13 38.36 19.65
CA GLU A 176 -11.99 39.48 19.99
C GLU A 176 -12.92 39.83 18.82
N VAL A 177 -14.21 39.61 18.98
CA VAL A 177 -15.20 39.89 17.92
C VAL A 177 -15.88 41.23 18.18
N THR A 178 -15.69 42.20 17.28
CA THR A 178 -16.38 43.47 17.28
C THR A 178 -17.60 43.40 16.36
N ARG A 179 -18.76 43.06 16.93
CA ARG A 179 -19.99 42.86 16.17
C ARG A 179 -20.44 44.09 15.37
N SER A 180 -20.25 45.30 15.93
CA SER A 180 -20.64 46.57 15.27
C SER A 180 -19.82 46.87 13.98
N ALA A 181 -18.58 46.36 13.92
CA ALA A 181 -17.72 46.52 12.76
C ALA A 181 -17.63 45.25 11.90
N ASN A 182 -18.25 44.16 12.35
CA ASN A 182 -18.23 42.84 11.73
C ASN A 182 -16.79 42.29 11.47
N VAL A 183 -15.89 42.50 12.45
CA VAL A 183 -14.49 42.10 12.39
C VAL A 183 -14.08 41.31 13.64
N ALA A 184 -13.01 40.51 13.48
CA ALA A 184 -12.37 39.79 14.58
C ALA A 184 -10.86 40.05 14.58
N ASP A 185 -10.30 40.22 15.77
CA ASP A 185 -8.86 40.28 16.01
C ASP A 185 -8.41 39.00 16.73
N VAL A 186 -7.39 38.37 16.18
CA VAL A 186 -6.85 37.09 16.67
C VAL A 186 -5.46 37.32 17.23
N HIS A 187 -5.26 36.96 18.49
CA HIS A 187 -3.99 37.04 19.20
C HIS A 187 -3.58 35.68 19.72
N LEU A 188 -2.47 35.17 19.20
CA LEU A 188 -1.86 33.92 19.59
C LEU A 188 -0.43 34.15 20.06
N ALA A 189 -0.06 33.58 21.20
CA ALA A 189 1.31 33.61 21.66
C ALA A 189 1.71 32.26 22.26
N TRP A 190 2.81 31.72 21.77
CA TRP A 190 3.46 30.54 22.32
C TRP A 190 4.69 30.92 23.11
N LYS A 191 4.82 30.39 24.31
CA LYS A 191 6.09 30.29 25.02
C LYS A 191 6.78 29.02 24.55
N VAL A 192 7.82 29.17 23.73
CA VAL A 192 8.38 28.03 22.97
C VAL A 192 9.28 27.15 23.83
N GLY A 193 10.00 27.71 24.80
CA GLY A 193 10.96 26.98 25.61
C GLY A 193 12.25 26.62 24.84
N PRO A 194 13.16 25.82 25.42
CA PRO A 194 14.38 25.40 24.78
C PRO A 194 14.12 24.34 23.71
N ARG A 195 14.98 24.28 22.71
CA ARG A 195 15.00 23.19 21.75
C ARG A 195 15.74 22.00 22.33
N TYR A 196 15.05 20.89 22.48
CA TYR A 196 15.59 19.66 23.07
C TYR A 196 16.59 18.96 22.15
N ARG A 197 17.53 18.25 22.81
CA ARG A 197 18.50 17.35 22.18
C ARG A 197 18.21 15.92 22.60
N LEU A 198 18.56 14.96 21.73
CA LEU A 198 18.40 13.54 21.98
C LEU A 198 19.38 13.08 23.04
N GLY A 199 18.86 12.42 24.07
CA GLY A 199 19.61 11.77 25.13
C GLY A 199 19.91 10.31 24.83
N ALA A 200 20.17 9.53 25.89
CA ALA A 200 20.39 8.10 25.81
C ALA A 200 19.10 7.40 25.33
N THR A 201 19.26 6.37 24.51
CA THR A 201 18.17 5.51 24.06
C THR A 201 18.14 4.25 24.91
N THR A 202 17.00 3.96 25.54
CA THR A 202 16.76 2.77 26.37
C THR A 202 15.76 1.86 25.67
N PHE A 203 15.96 0.53 25.84
CA PHE A 203 15.08 -0.47 25.24
C PHE A 203 14.38 -1.26 26.35
N GLU A 204 13.08 -1.40 26.23
CA GLU A 204 12.26 -2.21 27.11
C GLU A 204 11.60 -3.34 26.34
N GLY A 205 11.72 -4.57 26.82
CA GLY A 205 11.23 -5.75 26.12
C GLY A 205 12.11 -6.16 24.94
N GLY A 206 11.54 -6.97 24.05
CA GLY A 206 12.29 -7.50 22.91
C GLY A 206 13.12 -8.74 23.26
N GLN A 207 13.79 -9.31 22.24
CA GLN A 207 14.54 -10.56 22.35
C GLN A 207 16.05 -10.38 22.11
N PHE A 208 16.49 -9.18 21.78
CA PHE A 208 17.89 -8.87 21.49
C PHE A 208 18.54 -8.11 22.64
N PRO A 209 19.85 -8.27 22.85
CA PRO A 209 20.59 -7.48 23.83
C PRO A 209 20.69 -6.01 23.40
N ASP A 210 20.77 -5.10 24.35
CA ASP A 210 20.86 -3.66 24.13
C ASP A 210 22.01 -3.28 23.18
N GLU A 211 23.17 -3.93 23.29
CA GLU A 211 24.32 -3.71 22.41
C GLU A 211 23.96 -3.94 20.92
N PHE A 212 23.13 -4.94 20.63
CA PHE A 212 22.63 -5.17 19.27
C PHE A 212 21.67 -4.07 18.86
N MET A 213 20.75 -3.67 19.74
CA MET A 213 19.73 -2.66 19.47
C MET A 213 20.34 -1.27 19.29
N GLN A 214 21.35 -0.92 20.07
CA GLN A 214 22.04 0.38 19.93
C GLN A 214 22.63 0.61 18.53
N ARG A 215 22.98 -0.45 17.80
CA ARG A 215 23.47 -0.34 16.41
C ARG A 215 22.41 0.15 15.41
N TYR A 216 21.13 0.05 15.75
CA TYR A 216 20.01 0.54 14.93
C TYR A 216 19.69 2.01 15.20
N VAL A 217 20.13 2.59 16.32
CA VAL A 217 19.90 3.99 16.67
C VAL A 217 20.60 4.90 15.67
N PRO A 218 19.86 5.79 14.96
CA PRO A 218 20.44 6.55 13.86
C PRO A 218 21.06 7.89 14.26
N TRP A 219 20.96 8.29 15.52
CA TRP A 219 21.43 9.56 16.04
C TRP A 219 22.53 9.37 17.09
N HIS A 220 23.24 10.44 17.39
CA HIS A 220 24.16 10.53 18.50
C HIS A 220 23.52 11.33 19.64
N VAL A 221 23.89 10.99 20.87
CA VAL A 221 23.52 11.80 22.03
C VAL A 221 23.99 13.23 21.84
N GLY A 222 23.07 14.20 22.00
CA GLY A 222 23.33 15.61 21.76
C GLY A 222 22.87 16.15 20.40
N ASP A 223 22.47 15.30 19.45
CA ASP A 223 21.82 15.74 18.21
C ASP A 223 20.48 16.41 18.53
N PHE A 224 20.04 17.36 17.71
CA PHE A 224 18.73 17.97 17.90
C PHE A 224 17.60 16.96 17.70
N TYR A 225 16.65 16.97 18.62
CA TYR A 225 15.44 16.17 18.50
C TYR A 225 14.61 16.61 17.31
N THR A 226 14.10 15.63 16.56
CA THR A 226 12.98 15.80 15.62
C THR A 226 12.07 14.58 15.66
N GLN A 227 10.77 14.82 15.57
CA GLN A 227 9.76 13.75 15.50
C GLN A 227 9.98 12.84 14.30
N GLU A 228 10.44 13.39 13.18
CA GLU A 228 10.73 12.63 11.95
C GLU A 228 11.82 11.57 12.17
N GLN A 229 12.88 11.89 12.93
CA GLN A 229 13.92 10.91 13.27
C GLN A 229 13.36 9.74 14.07
N LEU A 230 12.49 10.02 15.06
CA LEU A 230 11.87 8.97 15.88
C LEU A 230 10.95 8.09 15.05
N LEU A 231 10.09 8.69 14.22
CA LEU A 231 9.18 7.95 13.34
C LEU A 231 9.95 7.11 12.31
N SER A 232 11.01 7.66 11.72
CA SER A 232 11.87 6.93 10.78
C SER A 232 12.58 5.76 11.46
N PHE A 233 12.99 5.91 12.71
CA PHE A 233 13.59 4.83 13.48
C PHE A 233 12.57 3.75 13.84
N GLN A 234 11.39 4.15 14.28
CA GLN A 234 10.29 3.23 14.54
C GLN A 234 9.95 2.40 13.30
N GLN A 235 9.84 3.05 12.14
CA GLN A 235 9.57 2.36 10.88
C GLN A 235 10.67 1.35 10.55
N ARG A 236 11.94 1.69 10.73
CA ARG A 236 13.06 0.75 10.52
C ARG A 236 13.01 -0.47 11.46
N LEU A 237 12.60 -0.28 12.72
CA LEU A 237 12.41 -1.39 13.65
C LEU A 237 11.26 -2.32 13.20
N ILE A 238 10.19 -1.75 12.66
CA ILE A 238 9.07 -2.50 12.08
C ILE A 238 9.53 -3.25 10.83
N ASP A 239 10.21 -2.57 9.91
CA ASP A 239 10.71 -3.14 8.65
C ASP A 239 11.77 -4.22 8.86
N ALA A 240 12.47 -4.19 9.99
CA ALA A 240 13.40 -5.25 10.38
C ALA A 240 12.70 -6.60 10.63
N ASP A 241 11.38 -6.58 10.83
CA ASP A 241 10.51 -7.77 10.98
C ASP A 241 10.85 -8.67 12.19
N TYR A 242 11.47 -8.08 13.21
CA TYR A 242 11.76 -8.79 14.47
C TYR A 242 10.68 -8.59 15.54
N PHE A 243 9.91 -7.51 15.42
CA PHE A 243 8.99 -7.05 16.44
C PHE A 243 7.56 -7.01 15.93
N SER A 244 6.62 -7.38 16.79
CA SER A 244 5.20 -7.18 16.57
C SER A 244 4.74 -5.79 17.01
N ILE A 245 5.46 -5.21 17.98
CA ILE A 245 5.28 -3.85 18.46
C ILE A 245 6.66 -3.21 18.53
N ALA A 246 6.77 -2.01 17.99
CA ALA A 246 7.91 -1.11 18.16
C ALA A 246 7.36 0.30 18.35
N GLN A 247 7.53 0.87 19.53
CA GLN A 247 7.14 2.24 19.86
C GLN A 247 8.39 3.01 20.27
N VAL A 248 8.61 4.15 19.61
CA VAL A 248 9.75 5.04 19.88
C VAL A 248 9.18 6.38 20.32
N GLN A 249 9.46 6.77 21.55
CA GLN A 249 8.89 7.99 22.13
C GLN A 249 9.91 8.74 22.99
N PRO A 250 9.83 10.08 23.07
CA PRO A 250 10.63 10.84 24.01
C PRO A 250 10.13 10.56 25.43
N ASP A 251 11.05 10.39 26.36
CA ASP A 251 10.80 10.30 27.79
C ASP A 251 10.83 11.71 28.39
N THR A 252 9.72 12.42 28.26
CA THR A 252 9.60 13.82 28.70
C THR A 252 9.60 13.94 30.23
N GLU A 253 9.23 12.89 30.96
CA GLU A 253 9.24 12.90 32.43
C GLU A 253 10.68 12.93 32.99
N ASN A 254 11.62 12.31 32.28
CA ASN A 254 13.03 12.29 32.63
C ASN A 254 13.88 13.27 31.81
N ALA A 255 13.24 14.19 31.10
CA ALA A 255 13.94 15.23 30.36
C ALA A 255 14.49 16.31 31.33
N HIS A 256 15.74 16.70 31.14
CA HIS A 256 16.41 17.73 31.94
C HIS A 256 17.50 18.44 31.13
N ASP A 257 17.77 19.67 31.48
CA ASP A 257 18.83 20.48 30.84
C ASP A 257 18.76 20.53 29.30
N GLY A 258 17.54 20.49 28.74
CA GLY A 258 17.34 20.49 27.29
C GLY A 258 17.72 19.17 26.60
N ILE A 259 17.88 18.10 27.36
CA ILE A 259 18.15 16.74 26.86
C ILE A 259 16.93 15.85 27.18
N VAL A 260 16.43 15.14 26.16
CA VAL A 260 15.32 14.19 26.32
C VAL A 260 15.82 12.77 26.02
N PRO A 261 15.76 11.85 27.00
CA PRO A 261 16.00 10.42 26.76
C PRO A 261 14.96 9.85 25.79
N ILE A 262 15.33 8.83 25.05
CA ILE A 262 14.42 8.14 24.15
C ILE A 262 14.12 6.76 24.67
N LYS A 263 12.83 6.47 24.85
CA LYS A 263 12.34 5.17 25.30
C LYS A 263 11.81 4.38 24.11
N VAL A 264 12.28 3.15 23.96
CA VAL A 264 11.86 2.21 22.91
C VAL A 264 11.22 0.99 23.56
N VAL A 265 9.93 0.81 23.32
CA VAL A 265 9.17 -0.34 23.83
C VAL A 265 8.98 -1.34 22.70
N LEU A 266 9.40 -2.58 22.93
CA LEU A 266 9.44 -3.64 21.93
C LEU A 266 8.68 -4.87 22.41
N ALA A 267 7.94 -5.52 21.50
CA ALA A 267 7.42 -6.86 21.71
C ALA A 267 7.89 -7.78 20.57
N PRO A 268 8.39 -8.99 20.87
CA PRO A 268 8.84 -9.92 19.84
C PRO A 268 7.72 -10.32 18.88
N ALA A 269 8.04 -10.43 17.60
CA ALA A 269 7.17 -11.08 16.63
C ALA A 269 7.25 -12.61 16.76
N LYS A 270 6.38 -13.33 16.08
CA LYS A 270 6.49 -14.79 15.98
C LYS A 270 7.83 -15.15 15.32
N ARG A 271 8.66 -15.92 16.00
CA ARG A 271 10.00 -16.29 15.54
C ARG A 271 9.98 -17.10 14.26
N THR A 272 9.00 -17.99 14.10
CA THR A 272 8.88 -18.88 12.95
C THR A 272 7.52 -18.70 12.30
N ILE A 273 7.52 -18.52 10.98
CA ILE A 273 6.32 -18.49 10.14
C ILE A 273 6.35 -19.71 9.25
N TYR A 274 5.24 -20.41 9.18
CA TYR A 274 4.99 -21.47 8.22
C TYR A 274 4.02 -20.96 7.17
N THR A 275 4.36 -21.18 5.91
CA THR A 275 3.49 -20.87 4.79
C THR A 275 3.19 -22.14 4.00
N ALA A 276 1.93 -22.32 3.62
CA ALA A 276 1.52 -23.38 2.73
C ALA A 276 0.46 -22.83 1.78
N GLY A 277 0.46 -23.30 0.56
CA GLY A 277 -0.51 -22.85 -0.43
C GLY A 277 -0.60 -23.77 -1.62
N VAL A 278 -1.76 -23.74 -2.26
CA VAL A 278 -2.00 -24.35 -3.56
C VAL A 278 -2.08 -23.24 -4.60
N PHE A 279 -1.67 -23.51 -5.81
CA PHE A 279 -1.75 -22.54 -6.90
C PHE A 279 -1.96 -23.26 -8.23
N ILE A 280 -2.42 -22.52 -9.21
CA ILE A 280 -2.47 -22.92 -10.60
C ILE A 280 -1.95 -21.77 -11.45
N GLY A 281 -1.08 -22.05 -12.38
CA GLY A 281 -0.60 -21.12 -13.40
C GLY A 281 -0.50 -21.86 -14.71
N THR A 282 -0.77 -21.21 -15.82
CA THR A 282 -0.68 -21.84 -17.14
C THR A 282 0.75 -22.22 -17.51
N ASP A 283 1.73 -21.41 -17.08
CA ASP A 283 3.15 -21.64 -17.35
C ASP A 283 3.72 -22.80 -16.51
N THR A 284 3.28 -22.96 -15.26
CA THR A 284 3.83 -23.95 -14.31
C THR A 284 2.94 -25.17 -14.09
N GLY A 285 1.65 -25.09 -14.45
CA GLY A 285 0.63 -26.06 -14.10
C GLY A 285 0.15 -25.93 -12.64
N PRO A 286 -0.72 -26.87 -12.20
CA PRO A 286 -1.15 -26.93 -10.81
C PRO A 286 0.04 -27.29 -9.91
N GLY A 287 0.05 -26.71 -8.72
CA GLY A 287 1.15 -26.92 -7.79
C GLY A 287 0.83 -26.59 -6.34
N VAL A 288 1.74 -26.97 -5.48
CA VAL A 288 1.76 -26.66 -4.06
C VAL A 288 3.05 -25.96 -3.71
N ARG A 289 2.99 -25.07 -2.73
CA ARG A 289 4.18 -24.41 -2.17
C ARG A 289 4.16 -24.51 -0.65
N GLY A 290 5.33 -24.63 -0.07
CA GLY A 290 5.53 -24.62 1.36
C GLY A 290 6.75 -23.78 1.71
N GLY A 291 6.73 -23.14 2.87
CA GLY A 291 7.85 -22.33 3.32
C GLY A 291 7.96 -22.28 4.84
N ILE A 292 9.19 -22.07 5.29
CA ILE A 292 9.53 -21.84 6.69
C ILE A 292 10.40 -20.59 6.73
N GLU A 293 9.98 -19.61 7.50
CA GLU A 293 10.75 -18.40 7.73
C GLU A 293 11.07 -18.28 9.22
N ARG A 294 12.37 -18.23 9.52
CA ARG A 294 12.90 -17.91 10.84
C ARG A 294 13.32 -16.46 10.86
N ARG A 295 12.53 -15.60 11.46
CA ARG A 295 12.78 -14.15 11.54
C ARG A 295 14.08 -13.83 12.26
N TRP A 296 14.50 -14.67 13.18
CA TRP A 296 15.85 -14.66 13.75
C TRP A 296 16.28 -16.05 14.18
N ILE A 297 17.56 -16.38 13.95
CA ILE A 297 18.17 -17.64 14.35
C ILE A 297 18.95 -17.46 15.66
N ASN A 298 19.64 -16.35 15.78
CA ASN A 298 20.53 -16.03 16.89
C ASN A 298 20.32 -14.58 17.39
N LEU A 299 21.04 -14.21 18.45
CA LEU A 299 20.99 -12.86 19.04
C LEU A 299 21.68 -11.77 18.17
N ARG A 300 22.26 -12.15 17.04
CA ARG A 300 22.79 -11.21 16.01
C ARG A 300 21.77 -10.92 14.91
N GLY A 301 20.53 -11.40 15.05
CA GLY A 301 19.45 -11.12 14.12
C GLY A 301 19.56 -11.81 12.76
N HIS A 302 20.37 -12.88 12.61
CA HIS A 302 20.44 -13.59 11.33
C HIS A 302 19.09 -14.28 11.04
N LYS A 303 18.68 -14.28 9.76
CA LYS A 303 17.41 -14.85 9.30
C LYS A 303 17.64 -16.05 8.40
N LEU A 304 16.64 -16.95 8.35
CA LEU A 304 16.63 -18.09 7.43
C LEU A 304 15.26 -18.21 6.79
N LYS A 305 15.23 -18.30 5.48
CA LYS A 305 14.02 -18.62 4.72
C LYS A 305 14.26 -19.90 3.92
N LEU A 306 13.35 -20.86 4.06
CA LEU A 306 13.29 -22.08 3.25
C LEU A 306 11.98 -22.05 2.47
N GLU A 307 12.03 -22.39 1.21
CA GLU A 307 10.86 -22.45 0.34
C GLU A 307 10.96 -23.65 -0.61
N ALA A 308 9.85 -24.34 -0.80
CA ALA A 308 9.74 -25.42 -1.76
C ALA A 308 8.48 -25.24 -2.59
N ILE A 309 8.58 -25.47 -3.88
CA ILE A 309 7.48 -25.49 -4.84
C ILE A 309 7.51 -26.82 -5.57
N VAL A 310 6.36 -27.47 -5.68
CA VAL A 310 6.18 -28.66 -6.49
C VAL A 310 4.96 -28.44 -7.37
N ALA A 311 5.20 -28.24 -8.65
CA ALA A 311 4.18 -28.06 -9.67
C ALA A 311 4.40 -29.06 -10.82
N ALA A 312 3.46 -29.11 -11.74
CA ALA A 312 3.52 -30.07 -12.85
C ALA A 312 4.75 -29.88 -13.72
N ARG A 313 5.16 -28.63 -13.96
CA ARG A 313 6.28 -28.26 -14.83
C ARG A 313 7.49 -27.68 -14.08
N LEU A 314 7.37 -27.44 -12.77
CA LEU A 314 8.40 -26.77 -11.97
C LEU A 314 8.51 -27.37 -10.57
N LYS A 315 9.71 -27.79 -10.18
CA LYS A 315 10.04 -28.15 -8.82
C LYS A 315 11.21 -27.31 -8.37
N THR A 316 11.07 -26.62 -7.25
CA THR A 316 12.17 -25.82 -6.67
C THR A 316 12.29 -26.07 -5.19
N ALA A 317 13.52 -26.03 -4.69
CA ALA A 317 13.83 -25.95 -3.28
C ALA A 317 14.87 -24.86 -3.10
N ALA A 318 14.57 -23.87 -2.24
CA ALA A 318 15.44 -22.74 -2.02
C ALA A 318 15.68 -22.52 -0.52
N ALA A 319 16.90 -22.13 -0.17
CA ALA A 319 17.31 -21.71 1.15
C ALA A 319 18.00 -20.35 1.03
N LEU A 320 17.63 -19.41 1.89
CA LEU A 320 18.22 -18.09 1.99
C LEU A 320 18.61 -17.81 3.44
N TYR A 321 19.89 -17.64 3.66
CA TYR A 321 20.45 -17.21 4.93
C TYR A 321 20.85 -15.75 4.83
N GLN A 322 20.27 -14.89 5.68
CA GLN A 322 20.48 -13.46 5.66
C GLN A 322 21.18 -12.99 6.95
N ILE A 323 22.22 -12.21 6.79
CA ILE A 323 22.96 -11.53 7.86
C ILE A 323 22.68 -10.04 7.72
N PRO A 324 21.78 -9.47 8.54
CA PRO A 324 21.55 -8.03 8.56
C PRO A 324 22.79 -7.31 9.07
N LEU A 325 23.19 -6.27 8.38
CA LEU A 325 24.27 -5.39 8.79
C LEU A 325 23.66 -4.10 9.37
N PRO A 326 24.16 -3.63 10.51
CA PRO A 326 23.63 -2.41 11.13
C PRO A 326 23.83 -1.20 10.22
N GLY A 327 22.84 -0.29 10.23
CA GLY A 327 22.92 0.95 9.48
C GLY A 327 21.58 1.39 8.90
N PRO A 328 21.51 2.61 8.36
CA PRO A 328 20.26 3.21 7.88
C PRO A 328 19.75 2.66 6.54
N ASN A 329 20.54 1.81 5.85
CA ASN A 329 20.32 1.47 4.44
C ASN A 329 19.78 0.05 4.21
N ASN A 330 19.17 -0.59 5.23
CA ASN A 330 18.69 -1.98 5.14
C ASN A 330 19.73 -2.92 4.52
N HIS A 331 20.99 -2.78 4.98
CA HIS A 331 22.12 -3.49 4.43
C HIS A 331 22.14 -4.94 4.93
N SER A 332 22.36 -5.90 4.03
CA SER A 332 22.45 -7.32 4.40
C SER A 332 23.39 -8.09 3.47
N LEU A 333 24.08 -9.08 4.04
CA LEU A 333 24.74 -10.14 3.31
C LEU A 333 23.80 -11.34 3.24
N ASN A 334 23.65 -11.92 2.06
CA ASN A 334 22.72 -13.01 1.83
C ASN A 334 23.47 -14.18 1.15
N PHE A 335 23.24 -15.38 1.68
CA PHE A 335 23.75 -16.62 1.12
C PHE A 335 22.56 -17.47 0.70
N GLY A 336 22.48 -17.77 -0.58
CA GLY A 336 21.37 -18.51 -1.18
C GLY A 336 21.85 -19.84 -1.77
N ALA A 337 21.00 -20.85 -1.65
CA ALA A 337 21.12 -22.10 -2.40
C ALA A 337 19.75 -22.41 -2.99
N ASN A 338 19.70 -22.81 -4.26
CA ASN A 338 18.46 -23.22 -4.91
C ASN A 338 18.68 -24.41 -5.84
N PHE A 339 17.78 -25.36 -5.75
CA PHE A 339 17.62 -26.43 -6.72
C PHE A 339 16.40 -26.12 -7.59
N ARG A 340 16.53 -26.34 -8.91
CA ARG A 340 15.46 -26.14 -9.90
C ARG A 340 15.39 -27.33 -10.83
N ASP A 341 14.22 -27.91 -11.00
CA ASP A 341 13.86 -28.91 -12.01
C ASP A 341 12.66 -28.36 -12.77
N GLU A 342 12.90 -27.91 -14.00
CA GLU A 342 11.88 -27.26 -14.84
C GLU A 342 11.74 -28.02 -16.16
N ASN A 343 10.49 -28.18 -16.59
CA ASN A 343 10.15 -28.84 -17.84
C ASN A 343 9.13 -27.99 -18.60
N THR A 344 9.56 -27.38 -19.68
CA THR A 344 8.71 -26.59 -20.58
C THR A 344 8.57 -27.27 -21.94
N ASP A 345 7.77 -26.71 -22.82
CA ASP A 345 7.63 -27.23 -24.20
C ASP A 345 8.89 -26.98 -25.05
N THR A 346 9.82 -26.17 -24.57
CA THR A 346 11.05 -25.74 -25.28
C THR A 346 12.30 -26.30 -24.64
N SER A 347 12.32 -26.46 -23.32
CA SER A 347 13.50 -26.88 -22.57
C SER A 347 13.18 -27.68 -21.31
N THR A 348 14.15 -28.51 -20.91
CA THR A 348 14.19 -29.06 -19.54
C THR A 348 15.51 -28.65 -18.91
N SER A 349 15.51 -28.38 -17.61
CA SER A 349 16.73 -28.09 -16.86
C SER A 349 16.66 -28.63 -15.43
N LYS A 350 17.79 -29.13 -14.93
CA LYS A 350 18.02 -29.52 -13.55
C LYS A 350 19.27 -28.84 -13.08
N THR A 351 19.12 -27.77 -12.31
CA THR A 351 20.22 -26.91 -11.92
C THR A 351 20.30 -26.73 -10.41
N LEU A 352 21.53 -26.60 -9.92
CA LEU A 352 21.87 -26.17 -8.57
C LEU A 352 22.51 -24.79 -8.66
N GLY A 353 21.91 -23.82 -8.00
CA GLY A 353 22.42 -22.46 -7.89
C GLY A 353 22.91 -22.16 -6.47
N LEU A 354 24.04 -21.49 -6.36
CA LEU A 354 24.54 -20.89 -5.13
C LEU A 354 24.73 -19.38 -5.36
N ALA A 355 24.49 -18.58 -4.35
CA ALA A 355 24.66 -17.14 -4.44
C ALA A 355 25.18 -16.56 -3.14
N ALA A 356 26.12 -15.63 -3.23
CA ALA A 356 26.52 -14.75 -2.15
C ALA A 356 26.27 -13.30 -2.61
N THR A 357 25.41 -12.57 -1.90
CA THR A 357 25.00 -11.23 -2.33
C THR A 357 25.07 -10.21 -1.21
N ASP A 358 25.47 -8.99 -1.53
CA ASP A 358 25.41 -7.80 -0.72
C ASP A 358 24.24 -6.95 -1.21
N SER A 359 23.25 -6.68 -0.34
CA SER A 359 22.07 -5.93 -0.70
C SER A 359 21.93 -4.71 0.22
N SER A 360 21.68 -3.55 -0.37
CA SER A 360 21.53 -2.31 0.39
C SER A 360 20.62 -1.30 -0.33
N LEU A 361 20.02 -0.41 0.44
CA LEU A 361 19.24 0.71 -0.10
C LEU A 361 20.19 1.87 -0.46
N TRP A 362 20.21 2.27 -1.73
CA TRP A 362 21.00 3.38 -2.24
C TRP A 362 20.11 4.38 -2.99
N ARG A 363 19.94 5.57 -2.43
CA ARG A 363 19.10 6.64 -3.03
C ARG A 363 17.67 6.18 -3.41
N GLY A 364 17.10 5.28 -2.61
CA GLY A 364 15.76 4.73 -2.84
C GLY A 364 15.72 3.59 -3.88
N TRP A 365 16.88 3.08 -4.31
CA TRP A 365 17.04 1.87 -5.09
C TRP A 365 17.57 0.74 -4.20
N THR A 366 17.05 -0.45 -4.34
CA THR A 366 17.69 -1.64 -3.80
C THR A 366 18.83 -2.01 -4.75
N ARG A 367 20.06 -1.88 -4.27
CA ARG A 367 21.27 -2.31 -4.96
C ARG A 367 21.66 -3.68 -4.45
N THR A 368 21.88 -4.63 -5.35
CA THR A 368 22.39 -5.96 -5.04
C THR A 368 23.65 -6.22 -5.85
N LEU A 369 24.74 -6.53 -5.17
CA LEU A 369 25.98 -7.02 -5.76
C LEU A 369 26.09 -8.48 -5.40
N GLY A 370 26.34 -9.37 -6.35
CA GLY A 370 26.35 -10.80 -6.12
C GLY A 370 27.43 -11.53 -6.87
N LEU A 371 27.86 -12.64 -6.30
CA LEU A 371 28.58 -13.70 -6.99
C LEU A 371 27.65 -14.91 -7.02
N LYS A 372 27.39 -15.43 -8.21
CA LYS A 372 26.48 -16.54 -8.44
C LYS A 372 27.22 -17.70 -9.09
N PHE A 373 26.92 -18.89 -8.62
CA PHE A 373 27.36 -20.16 -9.19
C PHE A 373 26.14 -20.96 -9.62
N LEU A 374 26.14 -21.50 -10.83
CA LEU A 374 25.09 -22.31 -11.41
C LEU A 374 25.72 -23.53 -12.06
N THR A 375 25.22 -24.73 -11.75
CA THR A 375 25.67 -25.96 -12.41
C THR A 375 24.50 -26.91 -12.60
N GLY A 376 24.53 -27.72 -13.63
CA GLY A 376 23.52 -28.72 -13.92
C GLY A 376 23.41 -29.13 -15.36
N ASP A 377 22.43 -29.98 -15.63
CA ASP A 377 22.15 -30.52 -16.96
C ASP A 377 20.86 -29.86 -17.50
N PHE A 378 20.85 -29.66 -18.79
CA PHE A 378 19.71 -29.12 -19.51
C PHE A 378 19.54 -29.78 -20.89
N GLU A 379 18.37 -29.61 -21.44
CA GLU A 379 18.05 -29.95 -22.81
C GLU A 379 17.23 -28.80 -23.40
N VAL A 380 17.61 -28.30 -24.54
CA VAL A 380 16.91 -27.24 -25.27
C VAL A 380 16.71 -27.68 -26.70
N ALA A 381 15.49 -27.57 -27.23
CA ALA A 381 15.14 -27.99 -28.58
C ALA A 381 15.57 -29.44 -28.90
N ASN A 382 15.44 -30.34 -27.91
CA ASN A 382 15.85 -31.75 -27.97
C ASN A 382 17.41 -31.98 -28.10
N ILE A 383 18.20 -30.97 -27.75
CA ILE A 383 19.68 -31.07 -27.69
C ILE A 383 20.11 -31.00 -26.21
N GLU A 384 20.84 -32.04 -25.76
CA GLU A 384 21.38 -32.07 -24.39
C GLU A 384 22.59 -31.15 -24.24
N GLY A 385 22.71 -30.57 -23.07
CA GLY A 385 23.85 -29.79 -22.64
C GLY A 385 24.04 -29.87 -21.12
N SER A 386 25.20 -29.52 -20.67
CA SER A 386 25.53 -29.31 -19.27
C SER A 386 26.16 -27.94 -19.09
N THR A 387 26.12 -27.39 -17.89
CA THR A 387 26.68 -26.07 -17.62
C THR A 387 27.29 -25.99 -16.24
N THR A 388 28.38 -25.28 -16.16
CA THR A 388 28.95 -24.74 -14.93
C THR A 388 29.29 -23.27 -15.16
N MET A 389 28.71 -22.38 -14.37
CA MET A 389 28.85 -20.94 -14.57
C MET A 389 29.09 -20.25 -13.23
N LEU A 390 30.21 -19.56 -13.10
CA LEU A 390 30.46 -18.63 -11.99
C LEU A 390 30.46 -17.21 -12.55
N TYR A 391 29.60 -16.36 -12.03
CA TYR A 391 29.46 -15.02 -12.56
C TYR A 391 29.07 -13.97 -11.50
N PRO A 392 29.71 -12.79 -11.50
CA PRO A 392 29.25 -11.62 -10.80
C PRO A 392 27.97 -11.07 -11.45
N GLU A 393 27.10 -10.50 -10.61
CA GLU A 393 25.91 -9.79 -11.02
C GLU A 393 25.73 -8.52 -10.19
N ILE A 394 25.37 -7.44 -10.84
CA ILE A 394 24.85 -6.23 -10.22
C ILE A 394 23.39 -6.05 -10.62
N SER A 395 22.55 -5.76 -9.66
CA SER A 395 21.15 -5.46 -9.88
C SER A 395 20.73 -4.19 -9.13
N LEU A 396 19.93 -3.36 -9.80
CA LEU A 396 19.31 -2.17 -9.25
C LEU A 396 17.80 -2.29 -9.44
N SER A 397 17.05 -2.32 -8.36
CA SER A 397 15.59 -2.38 -8.43
C SER A 397 14.94 -1.26 -7.63
N ARG A 398 13.85 -0.73 -8.15
CA ARG A 398 13.03 0.25 -7.46
C ARG A 398 11.56 0.01 -7.78
N LYS A 399 10.74 0.07 -6.73
CA LYS A 399 9.30 -0.08 -6.83
C LYS A 399 8.63 1.04 -6.05
N ARG A 400 7.59 1.61 -6.62
CA ARG A 400 6.66 2.53 -5.94
C ARG A 400 5.24 2.12 -6.27
N ALA A 401 4.40 2.00 -5.25
CA ALA A 401 3.00 1.65 -5.37
C ALA A 401 2.22 2.42 -4.31
N ASP A 402 1.02 2.83 -4.65
CA ASP A 402 0.06 3.48 -3.75
C ASP A 402 -0.69 2.47 -2.86
N ASP A 403 -0.76 1.21 -3.29
CA ASP A 403 -1.38 0.12 -2.54
C ASP A 403 -0.59 -1.18 -2.77
N PRO A 404 -0.39 -2.04 -1.76
CA PRO A 404 0.39 -3.26 -1.89
C PRO A 404 -0.28 -4.37 -2.70
N ILE A 405 -1.62 -4.37 -2.79
CA ILE A 405 -2.42 -5.44 -3.42
C ILE A 405 -2.98 -4.99 -4.76
N PHE A 406 -3.61 -3.82 -4.80
CA PHE A 406 -4.25 -3.26 -5.99
C PHE A 406 -3.71 -1.88 -6.31
N VAL A 407 -2.68 -1.85 -7.15
CA VAL A 407 -2.00 -0.61 -7.52
C VAL A 407 -2.83 0.20 -8.50
N ARG A 408 -3.12 1.45 -8.16
CA ARG A 408 -3.70 2.45 -9.09
C ARG A 408 -2.67 3.40 -9.66
N ARG A 409 -1.63 3.71 -8.87
CA ARG A 409 -0.49 4.54 -9.30
C ARG A 409 0.78 3.90 -8.81
N GLY A 410 1.56 3.40 -9.74
CA GLY A 410 2.81 2.77 -9.35
C GLY A 410 3.69 2.47 -10.55
N TRP A 411 4.93 2.13 -10.24
CA TRP A 411 5.88 1.64 -11.21
C TRP A 411 6.94 0.78 -10.55
N SER A 412 7.52 -0.11 -11.31
CA SER A 412 8.72 -0.86 -10.96
C SER A 412 9.71 -0.84 -12.11
N LEU A 413 10.99 -0.80 -11.77
CA LEU A 413 12.11 -0.95 -12.72
C LEU A 413 13.19 -1.78 -12.06
N THR A 414 13.62 -2.82 -12.77
CA THR A 414 14.75 -3.66 -12.40
C THR A 414 15.75 -3.65 -13.54
N LEU A 415 16.99 -3.33 -13.22
CA LEU A 415 18.13 -3.38 -14.13
C LEU A 415 19.11 -4.40 -13.60
N ALA A 416 19.65 -5.26 -14.46
CA ALA A 416 20.67 -6.22 -14.07
C ALA A 416 21.78 -6.29 -15.13
N ALA A 417 23.01 -6.49 -14.66
CA ALA A 417 24.16 -6.78 -15.50
C ALA A 417 24.94 -7.93 -14.88
N ARG A 418 25.34 -8.90 -15.71
CA ARG A 418 26.10 -10.08 -15.29
C ARG A 418 27.11 -10.47 -16.34
N SER A 419 28.18 -11.15 -15.90
CA SER A 419 29.22 -11.62 -16.83
C SER A 419 29.95 -12.83 -16.27
N GLY A 420 30.37 -13.76 -17.13
CA GLY A 420 31.21 -14.90 -16.78
C GLY A 420 32.44 -14.98 -17.73
N LEU A 421 33.52 -15.54 -17.25
CA LEU A 421 34.76 -15.73 -18.02
C LEU A 421 35.06 -17.22 -18.11
N GLU A 422 35.22 -17.72 -19.31
CA GLU A 422 35.64 -19.11 -19.58
C GLU A 422 36.93 -19.43 -18.82
N GLY A 423 37.02 -20.63 -18.24
CA GLY A 423 38.16 -21.05 -17.43
C GLY A 423 38.16 -20.60 -15.98
N ALA A 424 37.32 -19.60 -15.61
CA ALA A 424 37.12 -19.15 -14.22
C ALA A 424 35.85 -19.79 -13.61
N LEU A 425 35.80 -21.13 -13.63
CA LEU A 425 34.60 -21.91 -13.26
C LEU A 425 33.37 -21.57 -14.11
N SER A 426 33.57 -21.15 -15.33
CA SER A 426 32.53 -20.91 -16.32
C SER A 426 32.90 -21.60 -17.64
N ASP A 427 31.91 -22.30 -18.22
CA ASP A 427 32.08 -23.07 -19.46
C ASP A 427 32.14 -22.19 -20.70
N THR A 428 31.72 -20.94 -20.61
CA THR A 428 31.78 -19.95 -21.70
C THR A 428 31.92 -18.54 -21.15
N THR A 429 32.53 -17.67 -21.95
CA THR A 429 32.56 -16.23 -21.67
C THR A 429 31.26 -15.60 -22.12
N PHE A 430 30.63 -14.81 -21.23
CA PHE A 430 29.45 -14.04 -21.58
C PHE A 430 29.37 -12.72 -20.82
N ALA A 431 28.63 -11.77 -21.38
CA ALA A 431 28.20 -10.55 -20.76
C ALA A 431 26.75 -10.30 -21.12
N GLN A 432 25.90 -10.03 -20.11
CA GLN A 432 24.48 -9.87 -20.30
C GLN A 432 23.97 -8.67 -19.51
N ILE A 433 23.08 -7.91 -20.13
CA ILE A 433 22.27 -6.86 -19.48
C ILE A 433 20.79 -7.17 -19.64
N SER A 434 19.99 -6.80 -18.65
CA SER A 434 18.53 -6.88 -18.74
C SER A 434 17.86 -5.72 -18.03
N ALA A 435 16.68 -5.37 -18.49
CA ALA A 435 15.82 -4.34 -17.92
C ALA A 435 14.36 -4.80 -17.96
N ASP A 436 13.67 -4.76 -16.83
CA ASP A 436 12.25 -5.04 -16.70
C ASP A 436 11.54 -3.85 -16.07
N ALA A 437 10.54 -3.33 -16.76
CA ALA A 437 9.77 -2.17 -16.33
C ALA A 437 8.28 -2.48 -16.32
N LYS A 438 7.58 -1.94 -15.33
CA LYS A 438 6.12 -1.93 -15.28
C LYS A 438 5.63 -0.59 -14.77
N TRP A 439 4.60 -0.05 -15.40
CA TRP A 439 3.97 1.20 -15.03
C TRP A 439 2.46 1.06 -15.01
N ILE A 440 1.83 1.60 -13.95
CA ILE A 440 0.38 1.51 -13.73
C ILE A 440 -0.15 2.91 -13.47
N ARG A 441 -1.24 3.27 -14.16
CA ARG A 441 -1.91 4.55 -13.99
C ARG A 441 -3.43 4.38 -13.97
N GLY A 442 -4.06 4.80 -12.87
CA GLY A 442 -5.53 4.90 -12.77
C GLY A 442 -6.08 5.98 -13.69
N LEU A 443 -7.19 5.67 -14.35
CA LEU A 443 -7.95 6.53 -15.26
C LEU A 443 -9.38 6.67 -14.70
N GLY A 444 -9.68 7.81 -14.07
CA GLY A 444 -10.92 7.97 -13.29
C GLY A 444 -11.00 6.94 -12.15
N ASP A 445 -12.21 6.62 -11.69
CA ASP A 445 -12.39 5.75 -10.51
C ASP A 445 -12.46 4.26 -10.86
N HIS A 446 -12.81 3.92 -12.08
CA HIS A 446 -13.13 2.55 -12.49
C HIS A 446 -12.14 1.92 -13.46
N ALA A 447 -11.17 2.68 -13.98
CA ALA A 447 -10.25 2.16 -14.97
C ALA A 447 -8.79 2.37 -14.60
N ARG A 448 -7.91 1.56 -15.19
CA ARG A 448 -6.46 1.75 -15.13
C ARG A 448 -5.79 1.24 -16.41
N PHE A 449 -4.66 1.85 -16.69
CA PHE A 449 -3.76 1.48 -17.78
C PHE A 449 -2.49 0.88 -17.20
N ILE A 450 -2.01 -0.20 -17.81
CA ILE A 450 -0.79 -0.91 -17.43
C ILE A 450 0.11 -1.01 -18.65
N ALA A 451 1.34 -0.56 -18.51
CA ALA A 451 2.40 -0.77 -19.50
C ALA A 451 3.50 -1.64 -18.91
N ARG A 452 4.03 -2.59 -19.69
CA ARG A 452 5.17 -3.43 -19.32
C ARG A 452 6.18 -3.41 -20.45
N GLY A 453 7.46 -3.56 -20.10
CA GLY A 453 8.53 -3.70 -21.05
C GLY A 453 9.64 -4.56 -20.48
N SER A 454 10.18 -5.46 -21.29
CA SER A 454 11.36 -6.27 -20.99
C SER A 454 12.35 -6.14 -22.12
N PHE A 455 13.60 -5.89 -21.75
CA PHE A 455 14.73 -5.80 -22.67
C PHE A 455 15.88 -6.65 -22.15
N GLY A 456 16.59 -7.30 -23.05
CA GLY A 456 17.78 -8.08 -22.74
C GLY A 456 18.76 -8.12 -23.92
N ALA A 457 20.05 -8.14 -23.59
CA ALA A 457 21.12 -8.34 -24.58
C ALA A 457 22.25 -9.15 -23.97
N THR A 458 22.72 -10.16 -24.72
CA THR A 458 23.79 -11.05 -24.32
C THR A 458 24.83 -11.10 -25.43
N LYS A 459 26.08 -10.87 -25.06
CA LYS A 459 27.24 -11.26 -25.85
C LYS A 459 27.81 -12.53 -25.23
N VAL A 460 28.00 -13.59 -26.01
CA VAL A 460 28.47 -14.90 -25.54
C VAL A 460 29.32 -15.54 -26.62
N ASP A 461 30.40 -16.22 -26.23
CA ASP A 461 31.30 -16.89 -27.16
C ASP A 461 30.70 -18.22 -27.65
N ASP A 462 30.19 -19.06 -26.73
CA ASP A 462 29.51 -20.30 -27.05
C ASP A 462 28.09 -20.30 -26.47
N PHE A 463 27.07 -20.14 -27.33
CA PHE A 463 25.67 -20.06 -26.92
C PHE A 463 25.10 -21.41 -26.45
N ASP A 464 25.62 -22.53 -27.00
CA ASP A 464 25.11 -23.86 -26.67
C ASP A 464 25.45 -24.25 -25.24
N LYS A 465 26.53 -23.72 -24.67
CA LYS A 465 26.91 -23.89 -23.26
C LYS A 465 26.10 -23.00 -22.28
N LEU A 466 25.37 -22.02 -22.80
CA LEU A 466 24.55 -21.16 -21.94
C LEU A 466 23.27 -21.90 -21.53
N PRO A 467 22.98 -22.08 -20.24
CA PRO A 467 21.76 -22.78 -19.80
C PRO A 467 20.49 -21.96 -20.08
N PRO A 468 19.30 -22.60 -20.16
CA PRO A 468 18.04 -21.92 -20.45
C PRO A 468 17.77 -20.72 -19.55
N GLU A 469 18.18 -20.76 -18.29
CA GLU A 469 18.01 -19.69 -17.31
C GLU A 469 18.77 -18.39 -17.64
N LEU A 470 19.76 -18.47 -18.50
CA LEU A 470 20.55 -17.33 -18.98
C LEU A 470 20.25 -16.97 -20.45
N ARG A 471 19.42 -17.75 -21.15
CA ARG A 471 18.91 -17.43 -22.50
C ARG A 471 17.62 -16.59 -22.37
N PHE A 472 17.31 -15.83 -23.39
CA PHE A 472 16.05 -15.12 -23.46
C PHE A 472 15.01 -15.91 -24.25
N PHE A 473 13.81 -15.98 -23.72
CA PHE A 473 12.61 -16.51 -24.35
C PHE A 473 11.47 -15.53 -24.19
N ALA A 474 10.52 -15.56 -25.12
CA ALA A 474 9.25 -14.84 -24.99
C ALA A 474 8.07 -15.83 -25.15
N GLY A 475 6.85 -15.35 -24.93
CA GLY A 475 5.62 -16.14 -24.81
C GLY A 475 5.26 -16.41 -23.34
N GLY A 476 3.97 -16.62 -23.07
CA GLY A 476 3.42 -16.87 -21.75
C GLY A 476 2.86 -15.62 -21.04
N ASP A 477 2.39 -15.81 -19.82
CA ASP A 477 1.59 -14.87 -19.01
C ASP A 477 2.24 -13.50 -18.80
N ARG A 478 3.56 -13.48 -18.65
CA ARG A 478 4.33 -12.27 -18.32
C ARG A 478 5.06 -11.67 -19.51
N SER A 479 4.91 -12.25 -20.69
CA SER A 479 5.59 -11.85 -21.90
C SER A 479 4.57 -11.53 -23.00
N ILE A 480 4.48 -12.32 -24.05
CA ILE A 480 3.54 -12.15 -25.17
C ILE A 480 2.43 -13.18 -25.01
N ARG A 481 1.27 -12.75 -24.51
CA ARG A 481 0.09 -13.60 -24.36
C ARG A 481 -0.47 -13.97 -25.74
N GLY A 482 -1.06 -15.16 -25.86
CA GLY A 482 -1.46 -15.75 -27.13
C GLY A 482 -0.42 -16.70 -27.70
N TYR A 483 0.76 -16.78 -27.05
CA TYR A 483 1.80 -17.78 -27.31
C TYR A 483 2.07 -18.54 -26.02
N SER A 484 2.33 -19.83 -26.13
CA SER A 484 2.68 -20.68 -24.99
C SER A 484 3.97 -20.22 -24.32
N PHE A 485 4.18 -20.64 -23.08
CA PHE A 485 5.33 -20.24 -22.27
C PHE A 485 6.65 -20.62 -22.92
N GLN A 486 7.53 -19.63 -23.12
CA GLN A 486 8.90 -19.78 -23.70
C GLN A 486 8.96 -20.34 -25.12
N THR A 487 7.89 -20.27 -25.91
CA THR A 487 7.89 -20.79 -27.28
C THR A 487 8.41 -19.81 -28.33
N ILE A 488 8.64 -18.56 -27.96
CA ILE A 488 9.23 -17.54 -28.87
C ILE A 488 10.72 -17.41 -28.58
N GLY A 489 11.53 -17.61 -29.59
CA GLY A 489 13.01 -17.52 -29.55
C GLY A 489 13.65 -17.79 -30.91
N ALA A 490 14.96 -17.72 -30.96
CA ALA A 490 15.69 -18.09 -32.17
C ALA A 490 15.46 -19.58 -32.48
N PRO A 491 15.27 -19.94 -33.74
CA PRO A 491 15.14 -21.33 -34.16
C PRO A 491 16.46 -22.10 -34.00
N LEU A 492 16.32 -23.42 -33.86
CA LEU A 492 17.45 -24.32 -33.89
C LEU A 492 18.20 -24.19 -35.24
N PRO A 493 19.55 -24.13 -35.26
CA PRO A 493 20.32 -24.12 -36.49
C PRO A 493 20.05 -25.35 -37.37
N ASP A 494 20.07 -25.17 -38.70
CA ASP A 494 19.69 -26.21 -39.65
C ASP A 494 20.56 -27.47 -39.55
N ASP A 495 21.84 -27.32 -39.22
CA ASP A 495 22.79 -28.40 -39.03
C ASP A 495 22.49 -29.28 -37.80
N GLN A 496 21.75 -28.77 -36.83
CA GLN A 496 21.36 -29.47 -35.61
C GLN A 496 19.94 -30.11 -35.69
N ILE A 497 19.13 -29.76 -36.69
CA ILE A 497 17.74 -30.23 -36.82
C ILE A 497 17.69 -31.77 -36.93
N ALA A 498 18.56 -32.39 -37.72
CA ALA A 498 18.57 -33.84 -37.89
C ALA A 498 18.89 -34.57 -36.58
N GLN A 499 19.83 -34.06 -35.77
CA GLN A 499 20.15 -34.62 -34.45
C GLN A 499 18.96 -34.48 -33.49
N ALA A 500 18.31 -33.34 -33.44
CA ALA A 500 17.15 -33.07 -32.59
C ALA A 500 15.96 -33.98 -32.97
N GLN A 501 15.69 -34.18 -34.25
CA GLN A 501 14.65 -35.08 -34.76
C GLN A 501 14.95 -36.54 -34.43
N ALA A 502 16.18 -37.01 -34.63
CA ALA A 502 16.59 -38.37 -34.28
C ALA A 502 16.43 -38.65 -32.80
N ARG A 503 16.80 -37.70 -31.96
CA ARG A 503 16.64 -37.82 -30.51
C ARG A 503 15.15 -37.82 -30.09
N CYS A 504 14.34 -36.99 -30.68
CA CYS A 504 12.89 -36.99 -30.45
C CYS A 504 12.29 -38.36 -30.82
N ALA A 505 12.67 -38.92 -31.97
CA ALA A 505 12.20 -40.23 -32.44
C ALA A 505 12.66 -41.39 -31.56
N ALA A 506 13.82 -41.28 -30.89
CA ALA A 506 14.36 -42.30 -30.00
C ALA A 506 13.54 -42.47 -28.70
N PHE A 507 12.75 -41.48 -28.33
CA PHE A 507 11.91 -41.50 -27.11
C PHE A 507 10.41 -41.29 -27.41
N PRO A 508 9.75 -42.24 -28.09
CA PRO A 508 8.38 -42.05 -28.61
C PRO A 508 7.30 -41.84 -27.54
N LYS A 509 7.60 -42.10 -26.26
CA LYS A 509 6.70 -41.81 -25.12
C LYS A 509 6.84 -40.38 -24.54
N ARG A 510 7.81 -39.63 -25.04
CA ARG A 510 8.10 -38.28 -24.60
C ARG A 510 7.55 -37.28 -25.62
N THR A 511 6.93 -36.22 -25.14
CA THR A 511 6.58 -35.09 -25.99
C THR A 511 7.85 -34.39 -26.46
N CYS A 512 7.99 -34.24 -27.76
CA CYS A 512 9.15 -33.52 -28.33
C CYS A 512 9.09 -32.05 -27.97
N GLN A 513 10.26 -31.47 -27.68
CA GLN A 513 10.37 -30.03 -27.47
C GLN A 513 10.24 -29.31 -28.82
N THR A 514 9.85 -28.04 -28.75
CA THR A 514 9.89 -27.14 -29.92
C THR A 514 11.32 -26.91 -30.38
N PHE A 515 11.51 -26.63 -31.68
CA PHE A 515 12.86 -26.35 -32.26
C PHE A 515 13.26 -24.90 -32.03
N VAL A 516 13.13 -24.41 -30.79
CA VAL A 516 13.48 -23.05 -30.37
C VAL A 516 14.55 -23.12 -29.30
N ILE A 517 15.66 -22.43 -29.52
CA ILE A 517 16.83 -22.45 -28.62
C ILE A 517 16.93 -21.24 -27.71
N GLY A 518 15.96 -20.29 -27.79
CA GLY A 518 16.05 -19.00 -27.13
C GLY A 518 16.88 -17.98 -27.87
N GLY A 519 16.94 -16.76 -27.40
CA GLY A 519 17.66 -15.64 -28.02
C GLY A 519 18.81 -15.11 -27.19
N LYS A 520 19.75 -14.46 -27.86
CA LYS A 520 20.78 -13.61 -27.24
C LYS A 520 20.20 -12.26 -26.83
N ASN A 521 19.09 -11.84 -27.44
CA ASN A 521 18.44 -10.58 -27.21
C ASN A 521 16.95 -10.78 -26.94
N LEU A 522 16.36 -9.85 -26.18
CA LEU A 522 14.94 -9.79 -25.89
C LEU A 522 14.44 -8.36 -26.04
N ALA A 523 13.32 -8.19 -26.71
CA ALA A 523 12.60 -6.93 -26.72
C ALA A 523 11.09 -7.23 -26.70
N VAL A 524 10.43 -6.95 -25.59
CA VAL A 524 8.99 -7.17 -25.38
C VAL A 524 8.36 -5.92 -24.81
N ALA A 525 7.19 -5.57 -25.32
CA ALA A 525 6.35 -4.49 -24.82
C ALA A 525 4.90 -4.95 -24.69
N SER A 526 4.19 -4.43 -23.72
CA SER A 526 2.80 -4.76 -23.43
C SER A 526 2.03 -3.52 -23.00
N ALA A 527 0.82 -3.39 -23.50
CA ALA A 527 -0.14 -2.38 -23.07
C ALA A 527 -1.46 -3.08 -22.72
N GLU A 528 -2.03 -2.73 -21.57
CA GLU A 528 -3.25 -3.33 -21.06
C GLU A 528 -4.16 -2.23 -20.50
N TYR A 529 -5.44 -2.31 -20.82
CA TYR A 529 -6.49 -1.47 -20.26
C TYR A 529 -7.45 -2.33 -19.47
N GLU A 530 -7.69 -1.97 -18.21
CA GLU A 530 -8.63 -2.64 -17.31
C GLU A 530 -9.76 -1.69 -16.93
N TYR A 531 -10.99 -2.23 -16.92
CA TYR A 531 -12.19 -1.51 -16.50
C TYR A 531 -12.96 -2.33 -15.45
N TYR A 532 -13.21 -1.74 -14.27
CA TYR A 532 -13.89 -2.36 -13.14
C TYR A 532 -15.34 -1.89 -13.08
N PHE A 533 -16.28 -2.75 -13.50
CA PHE A 533 -17.72 -2.49 -13.47
C PHE A 533 -18.35 -2.78 -12.10
N LYS A 534 -17.62 -3.47 -11.20
CA LYS A 534 -17.92 -3.65 -9.77
C LYS A 534 -16.62 -3.49 -8.97
N PRO A 535 -16.70 -3.21 -7.66
CA PRO A 535 -15.50 -3.00 -6.83
C PRO A 535 -14.44 -4.10 -6.95
N ASN A 536 -14.87 -5.35 -7.12
CA ASN A 536 -13.97 -6.52 -7.16
C ASN A 536 -13.89 -7.21 -8.52
N TRP A 537 -14.68 -6.80 -9.53
CA TRP A 537 -14.74 -7.44 -10.83
C TRP A 537 -14.50 -6.45 -11.96
N GLY A 538 -13.62 -6.83 -12.85
CA GLY A 538 -13.26 -6.05 -14.02
C GLY A 538 -13.01 -6.91 -15.25
N ILE A 539 -12.91 -6.25 -16.37
CA ILE A 539 -12.49 -6.80 -17.66
C ILE A 539 -11.22 -6.09 -18.11
N ALA A 540 -10.43 -6.77 -18.90
CA ALA A 540 -9.23 -6.21 -19.49
C ALA A 540 -9.15 -6.51 -20.98
N THR A 541 -8.47 -5.64 -21.71
CA THR A 541 -7.99 -5.90 -23.06
C THR A 541 -6.52 -5.54 -23.13
N PHE A 542 -5.76 -6.25 -23.95
CA PHE A 542 -4.33 -6.07 -24.03
C PHE A 542 -3.79 -6.29 -25.45
N ILE A 543 -2.62 -5.74 -25.67
CA ILE A 543 -1.76 -6.00 -26.80
C ILE A 543 -0.34 -6.17 -26.29
N ASP A 544 0.29 -7.28 -26.64
CA ASP A 544 1.67 -7.62 -26.31
C ASP A 544 2.44 -7.79 -27.63
N THR A 545 3.68 -7.34 -27.69
CA THR A 545 4.50 -7.46 -28.88
C THR A 545 5.97 -7.60 -28.54
N GLY A 546 6.73 -8.27 -29.39
CA GLY A 546 8.16 -8.43 -29.23
C GLY A 546 8.70 -9.69 -29.86
N ASP A 547 9.91 -10.02 -29.46
CA ASP A 547 10.64 -11.23 -29.87
C ASP A 547 11.82 -11.52 -28.95
N ALA A 548 12.26 -12.78 -28.93
CA ALA A 548 13.58 -13.18 -28.43
C ALA A 548 14.41 -13.69 -29.60
N PHE A 549 15.55 -13.06 -29.90
CA PHE A 549 16.25 -13.21 -31.16
C PHE A 549 17.77 -13.26 -30.99
N SER A 550 18.47 -13.88 -31.94
CA SER A 550 19.93 -14.01 -31.89
C SER A 550 20.68 -12.78 -32.39
N SER A 551 20.16 -12.06 -33.38
CA SER A 551 20.73 -10.82 -33.92
C SER A 551 19.63 -9.84 -34.32
N PHE A 552 19.93 -8.55 -34.40
CA PHE A 552 18.95 -7.55 -34.81
C PHE A 552 18.37 -7.79 -36.20
N GLY A 553 19.10 -8.40 -37.09
CA GLY A 553 18.64 -8.82 -38.42
C GLY A 553 17.68 -10.01 -38.41
N SER A 554 17.67 -10.81 -37.35
CA SER A 554 16.77 -11.97 -37.19
C SER A 554 15.51 -11.64 -36.37
N TYR A 555 15.33 -10.40 -35.93
CA TYR A 555 14.11 -9.98 -35.21
C TYR A 555 12.86 -10.23 -36.06
N ARG A 556 11.89 -10.91 -35.49
CA ARG A 556 10.58 -11.19 -36.10
C ARG A 556 9.48 -10.78 -35.10
N GLN A 557 8.88 -9.65 -35.34
CA GLN A 557 7.83 -9.14 -34.48
C GLN A 557 6.70 -10.15 -34.33
N LYS A 558 6.46 -10.61 -33.12
CA LYS A 558 5.30 -11.37 -32.71
C LYS A 558 4.33 -10.42 -32.02
N VAL A 559 3.03 -10.62 -32.25
CA VAL A 559 1.98 -9.81 -31.65
C VAL A 559 0.93 -10.74 -31.08
N GLY A 560 0.61 -10.54 -29.82
CA GLY A 560 -0.52 -11.19 -29.15
C GLY A 560 -1.50 -10.15 -28.67
N THR A 561 -2.79 -10.43 -28.81
CA THR A 561 -3.86 -9.57 -28.32
C THR A 561 -4.91 -10.40 -27.62
N GLY A 562 -5.76 -9.79 -26.84
CA GLY A 562 -6.79 -10.55 -26.16
C GLY A 562 -7.59 -9.73 -25.17
N PHE A 563 -8.42 -10.46 -24.45
CA PHE A 563 -9.26 -9.93 -23.39
C PHE A 563 -9.27 -10.88 -22.21
N GLY A 564 -9.64 -10.37 -21.03
CA GLY A 564 -9.66 -11.18 -19.83
C GLY A 564 -10.54 -10.62 -18.73
N VAL A 565 -10.67 -11.44 -17.69
CA VAL A 565 -11.40 -11.10 -16.48
C VAL A 565 -10.42 -10.80 -15.36
N ARG A 566 -10.79 -9.85 -14.53
CA ARG A 566 -10.03 -9.41 -13.35
C ARG A 566 -10.88 -9.58 -12.11
N TRP A 567 -10.34 -10.27 -11.12
CA TRP A 567 -10.98 -10.41 -9.83
C TRP A 567 -10.02 -10.00 -8.70
N ARG A 568 -10.46 -8.99 -7.94
CA ARG A 568 -9.78 -8.55 -6.73
C ARG A 568 -10.18 -9.47 -5.58
N SER A 569 -9.40 -10.53 -5.40
CA SER A 569 -9.63 -11.47 -4.30
C SER A 569 -9.01 -10.97 -3.00
N PRO A 570 -9.44 -11.47 -1.84
CA PRO A 570 -8.83 -11.12 -0.54
C PRO A 570 -7.34 -11.49 -0.43
N VAL A 571 -6.85 -12.38 -1.29
CA VAL A 571 -5.46 -12.88 -1.29
C VAL A 571 -4.61 -12.33 -2.45
N GLY A 572 -5.17 -11.43 -3.27
CA GLY A 572 -4.47 -10.82 -4.40
C GLY A 572 -5.31 -10.78 -5.68
N MET A 573 -4.72 -10.23 -6.73
CA MET A 573 -5.36 -10.15 -8.04
C MET A 573 -5.37 -11.51 -8.73
N VAL A 574 -6.53 -11.93 -9.22
CA VAL A 574 -6.70 -13.07 -10.13
C VAL A 574 -6.97 -12.53 -11.52
N ARG A 575 -6.16 -12.96 -12.49
CA ARG A 575 -6.26 -12.59 -13.90
C ARG A 575 -6.46 -13.85 -14.72
N ALA A 576 -7.47 -13.84 -15.58
CA ALA A 576 -7.72 -14.91 -16.54
C ALA A 576 -7.88 -14.24 -17.92
N ASP A 577 -6.93 -14.50 -18.80
CA ASP A 577 -6.84 -13.88 -20.12
C ASP A 577 -6.97 -14.93 -21.22
N LEU A 578 -7.71 -14.62 -22.27
CA LEU A 578 -7.71 -15.33 -23.54
C LEU A 578 -6.86 -14.54 -24.52
N GLY A 579 -5.74 -15.11 -24.92
CA GLY A 579 -4.79 -14.51 -25.83
C GLY A 579 -4.83 -15.15 -27.21
N PHE A 580 -4.62 -14.34 -28.24
CA PHE A 580 -4.63 -14.75 -29.66
C PHE A 580 -3.36 -14.26 -30.32
N PRO A 581 -2.59 -15.12 -31.05
CA PRO A 581 -1.51 -14.66 -31.89
C PRO A 581 -2.06 -13.93 -33.12
N VAL A 582 -1.44 -12.80 -33.48
CA VAL A 582 -1.87 -11.98 -34.61
C VAL A 582 -0.87 -12.19 -35.74
N HIS A 583 -1.38 -12.55 -36.94
CA HIS A 583 -0.59 -12.73 -38.16
C HIS A 583 0.51 -13.79 -38.10
N ASP A 584 0.43 -14.75 -37.21
CA ASP A 584 1.33 -15.90 -37.21
C ASP A 584 0.70 -17.06 -37.98
N LYS A 585 1.31 -17.43 -39.13
CA LYS A 585 0.78 -18.53 -39.96
C LYS A 585 1.05 -19.90 -39.37
N ASN A 586 1.98 -19.99 -38.43
CA ASN A 586 2.43 -21.24 -37.83
C ASN A 586 1.76 -21.50 -36.46
N GLU A 587 1.14 -20.49 -35.89
CA GLU A 587 0.45 -20.56 -34.61
C GLU A 587 -0.98 -20.06 -34.76
N SER A 588 -1.93 -21.00 -34.76
CA SER A 588 -3.36 -20.69 -34.77
C SER A 588 -3.98 -21.30 -33.51
N GLY A 589 -4.45 -20.49 -32.62
CA GLY A 589 -5.08 -20.97 -31.40
C GLY A 589 -5.46 -19.87 -30.44
N VAL A 590 -6.10 -20.27 -29.37
CA VAL A 590 -6.44 -19.42 -28.23
C VAL A 590 -5.67 -19.96 -27.05
N GLU A 591 -4.84 -19.14 -26.45
CA GLU A 591 -4.14 -19.48 -25.23
C GLU A 591 -4.84 -18.89 -24.02
N LEU A 592 -5.10 -19.74 -23.02
CA LEU A 592 -5.63 -19.32 -21.74
C LEU A 592 -4.48 -19.02 -20.79
N HIS A 593 -4.45 -17.83 -20.23
CA HIS A 593 -3.45 -17.41 -19.26
C HIS A 593 -4.12 -17.11 -17.91
N ILE A 594 -3.67 -17.80 -16.85
CA ILE A 594 -4.18 -17.61 -15.49
C ILE A 594 -3.02 -17.23 -14.58
N VAL A 595 -3.14 -16.07 -13.92
CA VAL A 595 -2.14 -15.54 -12.99
C VAL A 595 -2.83 -15.10 -11.70
N ILE A 596 -2.26 -15.50 -10.57
CA ILE A 596 -2.69 -15.07 -9.24
C ILE A 596 -1.49 -14.43 -8.55
N GLY A 597 -1.65 -13.19 -8.07
CA GLY A 597 -0.58 -12.50 -7.36
C GLY A 597 -0.76 -10.98 -7.28
N PRO A 598 0.20 -10.28 -6.65
CA PRO A 598 0.18 -8.81 -6.59
C PRO A 598 0.41 -8.18 -7.97
N ASP A 599 0.10 -6.88 -8.07
CA ASP A 599 0.25 -6.13 -9.32
C ASP A 599 1.70 -5.78 -9.66
N LEU A 600 2.50 -5.43 -8.67
CA LEU A 600 3.90 -5.03 -8.79
C LEU A 600 4.79 -5.88 -7.91
#